data_b806f26aa1f83b09c0c8fe43994aec2c
#
_entry.id   b806f26aa1f83b09c0c8fe43994aec2c
#
_cell.length_a   1.000
_cell.length_b   1.000
_cell.length_c   1.000
_cell.angle_alpha   90.00
_cell.angle_beta   90.00
_cell.angle_gamma   90.00
#
_symmetry.space_group_name_H-M   'P 1'
#
loop_
_entity.id
_entity.type
_entity.pdbx_description
1 polymer ?
#
loop_
_entity_poly.entity_id
_entity_poly.type
_entity_poly.pdbx_seq_one_letter_code
_entity_poly.pdbx_strand_id
1 'polypeptide(L)'
;KVVDSTLANSPFWGHARLAADRRHVSDANVDLHVGPNVIAATGSFGAARDALNWRIDAPQLAAFGPEYGGVLRGSGVLSGTADTPSLTATIAGQNLRAMGTHTVRSLKASANLGSGRGASDPLVTDVEVLDYVNGDTRVASVRLKTDGTRGAHTLRLSALGEAFDANA
;
A
#
# COMPACT_ATOMS: atom_id res chain seq x y z
N LYS A 1 12.83 -18.21 9.80
CA LYS A 1 12.61 -17.67 11.14
C LYS A 1 13.76 -16.72 11.46
N VAL A 2 13.41 -15.53 11.95
CA VAL A 2 14.37 -14.53 12.45
C VAL A 2 14.19 -14.46 13.96
N VAL A 3 15.27 -14.54 14.71
CA VAL A 3 15.28 -14.53 16.18
C VAL A 3 16.46 -13.66 16.61
N ASP A 4 16.23 -12.77 17.58
CA ASP A 4 17.26 -11.95 18.24
C ASP A 4 18.15 -11.16 17.27
N SER A 5 17.53 -10.60 16.23
CA SER A 5 18.21 -9.75 15.25
C SER A 5 17.85 -8.28 15.47
N THR A 6 18.62 -7.38 14.86
CA THR A 6 18.33 -5.95 14.84
C THR A 6 18.30 -5.41 13.42
N LEU A 7 17.41 -4.48 13.16
CA LEU A 7 17.37 -3.69 11.92
C LEU A 7 17.35 -2.21 12.32
N ALA A 8 18.31 -1.44 11.85
CA ALA A 8 18.47 -0.02 12.18
C ALA A 8 18.37 0.26 13.70
N ASN A 9 19.02 -0.58 14.53
CA ASN A 9 18.99 -0.57 15.99
C ASN A 9 17.63 -0.91 16.64
N SER A 10 16.63 -1.33 15.86
CA SER A 10 15.36 -1.81 16.36
C SER A 10 15.35 -3.34 16.44
N PRO A 11 14.73 -3.95 17.47
CA PRO A 11 14.54 -5.39 17.52
C PRO A 11 13.82 -5.88 16.26
N PHE A 12 14.34 -6.93 15.64
CA PHE A 12 13.78 -7.54 14.45
C PHE A 12 13.57 -9.05 14.68
N TRP A 13 12.34 -9.49 14.61
CA TRP A 13 11.98 -10.89 14.83
C TRP A 13 10.76 -11.28 14.00
N GLY A 14 10.51 -12.56 13.88
CA GLY A 14 9.36 -13.08 13.18
C GLY A 14 9.65 -14.34 12.38
N HIS A 15 8.75 -14.63 11.47
CA HIS A 15 8.91 -15.73 10.53
C HIS A 15 8.41 -15.33 9.14
N ALA A 16 9.00 -15.93 8.15
CA ALA A 16 8.51 -15.90 6.79
C ALA A 16 8.63 -17.31 6.20
N ARG A 17 7.54 -17.81 5.68
CA ARG A 17 7.47 -18.96 4.78
C ARG A 17 6.85 -18.47 3.50
N LEU A 18 7.48 -18.74 2.39
CA LEU A 18 7.00 -18.41 1.07
C LEU A 18 7.36 -19.54 0.12
N ALA A 19 6.34 -20.21 -0.42
CA ALA A 19 6.49 -21.12 -1.53
C ALA A 19 5.94 -20.44 -2.77
N ALA A 20 6.81 -20.19 -3.74
CA ALA A 20 6.45 -19.45 -4.95
C ALA A 20 7.21 -19.98 -6.17
N ASP A 21 6.56 -19.92 -7.31
CA ASP A 21 7.16 -20.02 -8.62
C ASP A 21 7.02 -18.69 -9.40
N ARG A 22 7.25 -18.70 -10.71
CA ARG A 22 7.24 -17.47 -11.53
C ARG A 22 5.88 -16.75 -11.58
N ARG A 23 4.76 -17.44 -11.29
CA ARG A 23 3.41 -16.93 -11.47
C ARG A 23 2.47 -17.22 -10.30
N HIS A 24 2.92 -18.03 -9.34
CA HIS A 24 2.08 -18.52 -8.27
C HIS A 24 2.81 -18.49 -6.93
N VAL A 25 2.19 -17.85 -5.95
CA VAL A 25 2.53 -17.95 -4.54
C VAL A 25 1.58 -18.98 -3.94
N SER A 26 2.06 -20.19 -3.71
CA SER A 26 1.22 -21.31 -3.24
C SER A 26 1.01 -21.34 -1.73
N ASP A 27 1.95 -20.79 -0.98
CA ASP A 27 1.87 -20.70 0.48
C ASP A 27 2.67 -19.49 0.95
N ALA A 28 1.97 -18.49 1.44
CA ALA A 28 2.56 -17.36 2.13
C ALA A 28 2.11 -17.36 3.59
N ASN A 29 3.08 -17.33 4.48
CA ASN A 29 2.87 -17.16 5.91
C ASN A 29 4.01 -16.29 6.43
N VAL A 30 3.75 -14.99 6.49
CA VAL A 30 4.72 -13.97 6.87
C VAL A 30 4.18 -13.22 8.08
N ASP A 31 5.01 -13.11 9.10
CA ASP A 31 4.77 -12.30 10.30
C ASP A 31 6.12 -11.75 10.74
N LEU A 32 6.37 -10.48 10.45
CA LEU A 32 7.62 -9.79 10.71
C LEU A 32 7.38 -8.57 11.59
N HIS A 33 8.25 -8.40 12.57
CA HIS A 33 8.23 -7.31 13.53
C HIS A 33 9.55 -6.55 13.47
N VAL A 34 9.46 -5.22 13.37
CA VAL A 34 10.62 -4.32 13.48
C VAL A 34 10.26 -3.25 14.52
N GLY A 35 10.82 -3.37 15.71
CA GLY A 35 10.34 -2.61 16.86
C GLY A 35 8.83 -2.84 17.08
N PRO A 36 8.01 -1.79 17.15
CA PRO A 36 6.57 -1.92 17.31
C PRO A 36 5.80 -2.18 15.99
N ASN A 37 6.49 -2.21 14.86
CA ASN A 37 5.86 -2.36 13.54
C ASN A 37 5.65 -3.83 13.21
N VAL A 38 4.51 -4.13 12.59
CA VAL A 38 4.11 -5.47 12.14
C VAL A 38 3.81 -5.46 10.65
N ILE A 39 4.36 -6.44 9.94
CA ILE A 39 4.05 -6.73 8.54
C ILE A 39 3.64 -8.20 8.46
N ALA A 40 2.43 -8.47 8.01
CA ALA A 40 1.91 -9.83 7.91
C ALA A 40 1.32 -10.07 6.52
N ALA A 41 1.45 -11.32 6.04
CA ALA A 41 0.79 -11.80 4.85
C ALA A 41 0.50 -13.30 4.97
N THR A 42 -0.70 -13.71 4.58
CA THR A 42 -1.11 -15.11 4.62
C THR A 42 -1.98 -15.48 3.43
N GLY A 43 -1.83 -16.69 2.93
CA GLY A 43 -2.64 -17.25 1.85
C GLY A 43 -1.85 -17.57 0.59
N SER A 44 -2.51 -17.50 -0.55
CA SER A 44 -1.95 -17.84 -1.85
C SER A 44 -2.37 -16.81 -2.90
N PHE A 45 -1.64 -16.74 -4.01
CA PHE A 45 -1.94 -15.87 -5.15
C PHE A 45 -1.41 -16.49 -6.45
N GLY A 46 -2.20 -16.41 -7.51
CA GLY A 46 -1.80 -16.87 -8.84
C GLY A 46 -2.74 -17.89 -9.44
N ALA A 47 -3.65 -18.49 -8.65
CA ALA A 47 -4.74 -19.33 -9.13
C ALA A 47 -6.11 -18.65 -8.89
N ALA A 48 -7.13 -19.07 -9.62
CA ALA A 48 -8.44 -18.38 -9.68
C ALA A 48 -9.17 -18.29 -8.33
N ARG A 49 -8.86 -19.16 -7.36
CA ARG A 49 -9.48 -19.19 -6.02
C ARG A 49 -8.54 -18.71 -4.93
N ASP A 50 -7.36 -18.27 -5.30
CA ASP A 50 -6.38 -17.80 -4.34
C ASP A 50 -6.77 -16.44 -3.77
N ALA A 51 -6.39 -16.24 -2.51
CA ALA A 51 -6.49 -14.99 -1.80
C ALA A 51 -5.27 -14.83 -0.89
N LEU A 52 -4.47 -13.82 -1.15
CA LEU A 52 -3.36 -13.40 -0.32
C LEU A 52 -3.81 -12.19 0.50
N ASN A 53 -3.99 -12.42 1.79
CA ASN A 53 -4.31 -11.37 2.74
C ASN A 53 -3.01 -10.73 3.23
N TRP A 54 -2.96 -9.41 3.29
CA TRP A 54 -1.82 -8.69 3.83
C TRP A 54 -2.26 -7.59 4.81
N ARG A 55 -1.39 -7.29 5.76
CA ARG A 55 -1.56 -6.23 6.74
C ARG A 55 -0.24 -5.56 7.06
N ILE A 56 -0.28 -4.25 7.20
CA ILE A 56 0.79 -3.40 7.71
C ILE A 56 0.23 -2.62 8.90
N ASP A 57 0.87 -2.71 10.03
CA ASP A 57 0.62 -1.87 11.21
C ASP A 57 1.98 -1.33 11.67
N ALA A 58 2.31 -0.15 11.20
CA ALA A 58 3.60 0.48 11.45
C ALA A 58 3.40 1.81 12.18
N PRO A 59 3.21 1.77 13.51
CA PRO A 59 3.03 2.97 14.33
C PRO A 59 4.32 3.80 14.46
N GLN A 60 5.47 3.27 14.08
CA GLN A 60 6.76 3.95 14.21
C GLN A 60 7.69 3.60 13.05
N LEU A 61 7.50 4.22 11.90
CA LEU A 61 8.34 3.96 10.72
C LEU A 61 9.83 4.26 10.94
N ALA A 62 10.17 5.12 11.89
CA ALA A 62 11.57 5.38 12.27
C ALA A 62 12.33 4.15 12.77
N ALA A 63 11.63 3.09 13.19
CA ALA A 63 12.27 1.81 13.53
C ALA A 63 12.90 1.10 12.33
N PHE A 64 12.54 1.45 11.09
CA PHE A 64 13.18 0.95 9.86
C PHE A 64 14.46 1.71 9.48
N GLY A 65 14.70 2.88 10.06
CA GLY A 65 15.85 3.72 9.80
C GLY A 65 15.57 5.21 10.00
N PRO A 66 16.61 6.04 10.18
CA PRO A 66 16.46 7.47 10.49
C PRO A 66 15.85 8.28 9.33
N GLU A 67 15.93 7.78 8.10
CA GLU A 67 15.33 8.39 6.91
C GLU A 67 13.83 8.19 6.79
N TYR A 68 13.25 7.32 7.63
CA TYR A 68 11.81 7.05 7.66
C TYR A 68 11.16 7.71 8.87
N GLY A 69 9.86 7.96 8.80
CA GLY A 69 9.10 8.51 9.92
C GLY A 69 7.61 8.48 9.69
N GLY A 70 6.86 8.70 10.78
CA GLY A 70 5.40 8.70 10.77
C GLY A 70 4.78 7.34 11.10
N VAL A 71 3.49 7.25 10.78
CA VAL A 71 2.64 6.09 11.02
C VAL A 71 2.06 5.62 9.69
N LEU A 72 2.08 4.31 9.44
CA LEU A 72 1.46 3.71 8.27
C LEU A 72 0.64 2.49 8.69
N ARG A 73 -0.62 2.44 8.27
CA ARG A 73 -1.49 1.28 8.43
C ARG A 73 -2.12 0.93 7.11
N GLY A 74 -2.28 -0.35 6.86
CA GLY A 74 -2.93 -0.81 5.65
C GLY A 74 -3.28 -2.28 5.74
N SER A 75 -4.26 -2.68 4.96
CA SER A 75 -4.62 -4.08 4.77
C SER A 75 -5.29 -4.26 3.42
N GLY A 76 -5.30 -5.49 2.96
CA GLY A 76 -5.95 -5.80 1.70
C GLY A 76 -5.92 -7.27 1.38
N VAL A 77 -6.55 -7.58 0.27
CA VAL A 77 -6.59 -8.91 -0.33
C VAL A 77 -6.18 -8.79 -1.80
N LEU A 78 -5.17 -9.53 -2.17
CA LEU A 78 -4.81 -9.76 -3.57
C LEU A 78 -5.30 -11.13 -3.97
N SER A 79 -6.10 -11.23 -5.03
CA SER A 79 -6.70 -12.48 -5.50
C SER A 79 -6.63 -12.62 -7.01
N GLY A 80 -7.02 -13.79 -7.52
CA GLY A 80 -6.97 -14.09 -8.94
C GLY A 80 -5.61 -14.59 -9.41
N THR A 81 -5.37 -14.50 -10.69
CA THR A 81 -4.15 -14.99 -11.34
C THR A 81 -3.14 -13.85 -11.58
N ALA A 82 -1.88 -14.20 -11.89
CA ALA A 82 -0.87 -13.20 -12.24
C ALA A 82 -1.24 -12.36 -13.47
N ASP A 83 -2.01 -12.93 -14.41
CA ASP A 83 -2.46 -12.23 -15.63
C ASP A 83 -3.75 -11.43 -15.39
N THR A 84 -4.50 -11.73 -14.33
CA THR A 84 -5.79 -11.10 -13.98
C THR A 84 -5.93 -10.94 -12.47
N PRO A 85 -5.11 -10.09 -11.87
CA PRO A 85 -5.18 -9.84 -10.43
C PRO A 85 -6.41 -8.99 -10.09
N SER A 86 -6.98 -9.25 -8.93
CA SER A 86 -7.96 -8.38 -8.28
C SER A 86 -7.38 -7.90 -6.96
N LEU A 87 -7.68 -6.68 -6.58
CA LEU A 87 -7.17 -6.04 -5.37
C LEU A 87 -8.27 -5.33 -4.61
N THR A 88 -8.42 -5.66 -3.34
CA THR A 88 -9.13 -4.81 -2.37
C THR A 88 -8.13 -4.37 -1.33
N ALA A 89 -8.01 -3.05 -1.10
CA ALA A 89 -7.02 -2.52 -0.18
C ALA A 89 -7.48 -1.21 0.47
N THR A 90 -6.98 -0.99 1.68
CA THR A 90 -7.04 0.31 2.36
C THR A 90 -5.68 0.64 2.94
N ILE A 91 -5.26 1.90 2.84
CA ILE A 91 -4.00 2.40 3.39
C ILE A 91 -4.27 3.76 4.05
N ALA A 92 -3.71 3.98 5.21
CA ALA A 92 -3.70 5.27 5.88
C ALA A 92 -2.31 5.57 6.46
N GLY A 93 -1.83 6.77 6.21
CA GLY A 93 -0.54 7.24 6.72
C GLY A 93 -0.64 8.65 7.31
N GLN A 94 0.16 8.92 8.31
CA GLN A 94 0.26 10.24 8.94
C GLN A 94 1.71 10.61 9.20
N ASN A 95 2.04 11.89 8.91
CA ASN A 95 3.37 12.47 9.10
C ASN A 95 4.47 11.58 8.51
N LEU A 96 4.20 11.03 7.32
CA LEU A 96 5.12 10.15 6.64
C LEU A 96 6.37 10.93 6.22
N ARG A 97 7.53 10.31 6.42
CA ARG A 97 8.81 10.75 5.88
C ARG A 97 9.51 9.55 5.25
N ALA A 98 10.07 9.74 4.08
CA ALA A 98 10.83 8.73 3.37
C ALA A 98 12.05 9.35 2.69
N MET A 99 13.15 8.60 2.66
CA MET A 99 14.42 8.99 2.04
C MET A 99 14.95 10.36 2.54
N GLY A 100 14.57 10.75 3.76
CA GLY A 100 14.97 12.00 4.41
C GLY A 100 14.34 13.28 3.87
N THR A 101 13.90 13.32 2.61
CA THR A 101 13.45 14.54 1.90
C THR A 101 11.96 14.56 1.59
N HIS A 102 11.35 13.40 1.38
CA HIS A 102 9.93 13.30 1.07
C HIS A 102 9.10 13.29 2.34
N THR A 103 8.16 14.20 2.47
CA THR A 103 7.19 14.22 3.56
C THR A 103 5.77 14.29 3.04
N VAL A 104 4.86 13.63 3.75
CA VAL A 104 3.41 13.66 3.52
C VAL A 104 2.72 13.80 4.87
N ARG A 105 1.90 14.80 5.06
CA ARG A 105 1.16 14.97 6.31
C ARG A 105 0.09 13.91 6.47
N SER A 106 -0.68 13.63 5.42
CA SER A 106 -1.74 12.64 5.45
C SER A 106 -1.84 11.91 4.11
N LEU A 107 -1.91 10.60 4.18
CA LEU A 107 -2.24 9.70 3.07
C LEU A 107 -3.46 8.89 3.45
N LYS A 108 -4.47 8.86 2.59
CA LYS A 108 -5.57 7.90 2.64
C LYS A 108 -5.76 7.33 1.25
N ALA A 109 -5.87 6.01 1.18
CA ALA A 109 -6.12 5.33 -0.08
C ALA A 109 -7.03 4.13 0.15
N SER A 110 -7.98 3.95 -0.74
CA SER A 110 -8.76 2.73 -0.86
C SER A 110 -8.87 2.31 -2.32
N ALA A 111 -8.91 1.02 -2.55
CA ALA A 111 -9.06 0.44 -3.87
C ALA A 111 -9.94 -0.80 -3.84
N ASN A 112 -10.80 -0.93 -4.85
CA ASN A 112 -11.48 -2.17 -5.18
C ASN A 112 -11.39 -2.33 -6.71
N LEU A 113 -10.46 -3.18 -7.11
CA LEU A 113 -10.10 -3.41 -8.50
C LEU A 113 -10.41 -4.85 -8.86
N GLY A 114 -11.27 -5.06 -9.84
CA GLY A 114 -11.56 -6.38 -10.38
C GLY A 114 -10.47 -6.89 -11.31
N SER A 115 -10.64 -8.10 -11.81
CA SER A 115 -9.64 -8.84 -12.59
C SER A 115 -9.24 -8.20 -13.94
N GLY A 116 -9.96 -7.20 -14.37
CA GLY A 116 -9.72 -6.50 -15.63
C GLY A 116 -10.19 -7.25 -16.87
N ARG A 117 -10.89 -8.39 -16.74
CA ARG A 117 -11.42 -9.17 -17.85
C ARG A 117 -12.84 -8.80 -18.24
N GLY A 118 -13.68 -8.45 -17.28
CA GLY A 118 -15.08 -8.14 -17.47
C GLY A 118 -15.35 -6.64 -17.53
N ALA A 119 -16.29 -6.23 -18.37
CA ALA A 119 -16.76 -4.84 -18.39
C ALA A 119 -17.45 -4.43 -17.06
N SER A 120 -17.98 -5.41 -16.32
CA SER A 120 -18.62 -5.24 -15.01
C SER A 120 -17.63 -5.30 -13.84
N ASP A 121 -16.35 -5.58 -14.09
CA ASP A 121 -15.33 -5.61 -13.02
C ASP A 121 -15.25 -4.25 -12.33
N PRO A 122 -15.22 -4.21 -10.99
CA PRO A 122 -15.11 -2.95 -10.27
C PRO A 122 -13.81 -2.22 -10.61
N LEU A 123 -13.93 -0.91 -10.75
CA LEU A 123 -12.84 0.03 -10.88
C LEU A 123 -13.12 1.21 -9.96
N VAL A 124 -12.87 0.99 -8.68
CA VAL A 124 -13.13 1.97 -7.63
C VAL A 124 -11.83 2.27 -6.90
N THR A 125 -11.45 3.54 -6.89
CA THR A 125 -10.33 4.03 -6.08
C THR A 125 -10.70 5.35 -5.43
N ASP A 126 -10.17 5.59 -4.24
CA ASP A 126 -10.23 6.89 -3.59
C ASP A 126 -8.88 7.12 -2.92
N VAL A 127 -8.14 8.11 -3.40
CA VAL A 127 -6.80 8.45 -2.91
C VAL A 127 -6.76 9.93 -2.56
N GLU A 128 -6.33 10.23 -1.35
CA GLU A 128 -6.09 11.58 -0.88
C GLU A 128 -4.68 11.68 -0.29
N VAL A 129 -3.89 12.60 -0.82
CA VAL A 129 -2.58 12.97 -0.29
C VAL A 129 -2.63 14.44 0.09
N LEU A 130 -2.23 14.77 1.31
CA LEU A 130 -2.20 16.14 1.81
C LEU A 130 -0.78 16.53 2.23
N ASP A 131 -0.40 17.76 1.85
CA ASP A 131 0.88 18.39 2.18
C ASP A 131 2.09 17.50 1.87
N TYR A 132 2.24 17.17 0.60
CA TYR A 132 3.47 16.56 0.11
C TYR A 132 4.54 17.63 -0.10
N VAL A 133 5.72 17.35 0.43
CA VAL A 133 6.91 18.20 0.25
C VAL A 133 8.09 17.32 -0.16
N ASN A 134 8.85 17.81 -1.13
CA ASN A 134 10.15 17.26 -1.52
C ASN A 134 11.07 18.41 -1.96
N GLY A 135 12.03 18.77 -1.11
CA GLY A 135 12.85 19.96 -1.33
C GLY A 135 11.96 21.21 -1.43
N ASP A 136 12.08 21.95 -2.55
CA ASP A 136 11.30 23.16 -2.82
C ASP A 136 9.92 22.89 -3.40
N THR A 137 9.63 21.65 -3.76
CA THR A 137 8.32 21.27 -4.32
C THR A 137 7.30 21.06 -3.21
N ARG A 138 6.21 21.80 -3.27
CA ARG A 138 5.08 21.70 -2.33
C ARG A 138 3.77 21.45 -3.06
N VAL A 139 3.06 20.40 -2.66
CA VAL A 139 1.74 20.05 -3.17
C VAL A 139 0.78 19.99 -1.99
N ALA A 140 -0.16 20.91 -1.93
CA ALA A 140 -1.09 21.03 -0.82
C ALA A 140 -2.06 19.85 -0.77
N SER A 141 -2.56 19.43 -1.95
CA SER A 141 -3.41 18.24 -2.02
C SER A 141 -3.36 17.58 -3.39
N VAL A 142 -3.47 16.25 -3.39
CA VAL A 142 -3.79 15.44 -4.56
C VAL A 142 -4.97 14.56 -4.20
N ARG A 143 -5.99 14.55 -5.04
CA ARG A 143 -7.14 13.66 -4.93
C ARG A 143 -7.37 12.95 -6.24
N LEU A 144 -7.45 11.63 -6.18
CA LEU A 144 -7.83 10.77 -7.29
C LEU A 144 -9.02 9.94 -6.87
N LYS A 145 -10.10 10.02 -7.61
CA LYS A 145 -11.28 9.18 -7.40
C LYS A 145 -11.71 8.54 -8.71
N THR A 146 -11.82 7.22 -8.70
CA THR A 146 -12.53 6.48 -9.73
C THR A 146 -13.75 5.81 -9.12
N ASP A 147 -14.85 5.76 -9.85
CA ASP A 147 -16.07 5.13 -9.42
C ASP A 147 -16.79 4.49 -10.61
N GLY A 148 -17.18 3.23 -10.44
CA GLY A 148 -17.86 2.46 -11.45
C GLY A 148 -17.21 1.12 -11.75
N THR A 149 -17.29 0.72 -13.01
CA THR A 149 -16.73 -0.52 -13.52
C THR A 149 -15.76 -0.25 -14.67
N ARG A 150 -15.00 -1.27 -15.07
CA ARG A 150 -14.09 -1.16 -16.23
C ARG A 150 -14.79 -0.68 -17.51
N GLY A 151 -16.02 -1.11 -17.74
CA GLY A 151 -16.80 -0.73 -18.94
C GLY A 151 -17.47 0.64 -18.83
N ALA A 152 -17.70 1.13 -17.61
CA ALA A 152 -18.35 2.42 -17.38
C ALA A 152 -17.90 2.99 -16.02
N HIS A 153 -17.03 3.96 -16.02
CA HIS A 153 -16.52 4.61 -14.82
C HIS A 153 -16.34 6.10 -15.01
N THR A 154 -16.28 6.79 -13.91
CA THR A 154 -15.86 8.19 -13.84
C THR A 154 -14.47 8.28 -13.22
N LEU A 155 -13.64 9.18 -13.73
CA LEU A 155 -12.38 9.56 -13.14
C LEU A 155 -12.44 11.03 -12.76
N ARG A 156 -12.00 11.35 -11.54
CA ARG A 156 -11.79 12.73 -11.09
C ARG A 156 -10.40 12.82 -10.51
N LEU A 157 -9.62 13.76 -11.03
CA LEU A 157 -8.30 14.08 -10.52
C LEU A 157 -8.27 15.56 -10.17
N SER A 158 -7.79 15.90 -9.00
CA SER A 158 -7.45 17.27 -8.64
C SER A 158 -6.11 17.32 -7.93
N ALA A 159 -5.31 18.31 -8.27
CA ALA A 159 -4.04 18.59 -7.61
C ALA A 159 -3.92 20.10 -7.40
N LEU A 160 -3.60 20.49 -6.18
CA LEU A 160 -3.37 21.87 -5.78
C LEU A 160 -1.96 22.00 -5.22
N GLY A 161 -1.18 22.87 -5.78
CA GLY A 161 0.19 23.18 -5.33
C GLY A 161 0.46 24.68 -5.35
N GLU A 162 1.60 25.11 -4.83
CA GLU A 162 1.98 26.52 -4.82
C GLU A 162 2.17 27.09 -6.25
N ALA A 163 2.53 26.23 -7.20
CA ALA A 163 2.84 26.62 -8.58
C ALA A 163 1.81 26.13 -9.63
N PHE A 164 0.79 25.37 -9.23
CA PHE A 164 -0.19 24.82 -10.16
C PHE A 164 -1.52 24.47 -9.49
N ASP A 165 -2.60 24.52 -10.29
CA ASP A 165 -3.91 23.98 -9.99
C ASP A 165 -4.37 23.17 -11.21
N ALA A 166 -4.74 21.91 -11.01
CA ALA A 166 -5.21 21.03 -12.06
C ALA A 166 -6.45 20.23 -11.61
N ASN A 167 -7.46 20.25 -12.48
CA ASN A 167 -8.69 19.49 -12.31
C ASN A 167 -9.02 18.75 -13.63
N ALA A 168 -9.38 17.46 -13.52
CA ALA A 168 -9.82 16.64 -14.65
C ALA A 168 -10.87 15.62 -14.21
#